data_970a8ebb2fd99fa4f40fb6a3238c1897
#
_entry.id   970a8ebb2fd99fa4f40fb6a3238c1897
#
_cell.length_a   1.000
_cell.length_b   1.000
_cell.length_c   1.000
_cell.angle_alpha   90.00
_cell.angle_beta   90.00
_cell.angle_gamma   90.00
#
_symmetry.space_group_name_H-M   'P 1'
#
loop_
_entity.id
_entity.type
_entity.pdbx_description
1 polymer ?
#
loop_
_entity_poly.entity_id
_entity_poly.type
_entity_poly.pdbx_seq_one_letter_code
_entity_poly.pdbx_strand_id
1 'polypeptide(L)'
;MLQVAIKEKQKIPLSGCVILALVSIVIFVLVSHSVGATSSASRDELMAAQEALLLTEVTLAGHRETIAEERRVEVAYHTGMDVRRVEQDNQLALAYFTPAFSWRSGAEYDAARAVFVADLGEAHPFVRVFMPPNGSIDRFNYIDLNSLNSGLISFESYVTGIRGERYMYTTIVTMAATGHLRNTGALGPLSGQGFATVILMYTVEGRGVIGNISAWPTF
;
A
#
# COMPACT_ATOMS: atom_id res chain seq x y z
N MET A 1 -75.88 -34.72 -36.27
CA MET A 1 -74.96 -35.28 -37.29
C MET A 1 -73.73 -34.43 -37.33
N LEU A 2 -72.68 -34.92 -36.72
CA LEU A 2 -71.38 -34.23 -36.72
C LEU A 2 -70.47 -34.94 -37.73
N GLN A 3 -70.15 -34.27 -38.82
CA GLN A 3 -69.10 -34.74 -39.74
C GLN A 3 -67.71 -34.32 -39.21
N VAL A 4 -66.91 -35.33 -38.89
CA VAL A 4 -65.52 -35.17 -38.50
C VAL A 4 -64.67 -35.09 -39.78
N ALA A 5 -64.12 -33.93 -40.07
CA ALA A 5 -63.14 -33.73 -41.14
C ALA A 5 -61.84 -34.38 -40.79
N ILE A 6 -61.42 -35.41 -41.45
CA ILE A 6 -60.13 -36.07 -41.33
C ILE A 6 -59.12 -35.19 -42.03
N LYS A 7 -58.23 -34.60 -41.23
CA LYS A 7 -57.08 -33.77 -41.66
C LYS A 7 -56.03 -34.68 -42.30
N GLU A 8 -55.89 -34.57 -43.62
CA GLU A 8 -54.87 -35.27 -44.40
C GLU A 8 -53.48 -34.94 -43.92
N LYS A 9 -52.74 -35.93 -43.38
CA LYS A 9 -51.35 -35.80 -43.00
C LYS A 9 -50.53 -35.65 -44.28
N GLN A 10 -50.04 -34.45 -44.52
CA GLN A 10 -49.05 -34.15 -45.55
C GLN A 10 -47.79 -34.95 -45.25
N LYS A 11 -47.53 -36.02 -46.02
CA LYS A 11 -46.25 -36.77 -45.95
C LYS A 11 -45.16 -35.92 -46.59
N ILE A 12 -44.31 -35.31 -45.74
CA ILE A 12 -43.13 -34.65 -46.23
C ILE A 12 -42.22 -35.72 -46.85
N PRO A 13 -41.86 -35.61 -48.15
CA PRO A 13 -41.06 -36.61 -48.81
C PRO A 13 -39.69 -36.72 -48.12
N LEU A 14 -39.21 -37.92 -47.88
CA LEU A 14 -37.97 -38.25 -47.18
C LEU A 14 -36.77 -37.50 -47.78
N SER A 15 -36.83 -37.22 -49.09
CA SER A 15 -35.78 -36.39 -49.78
C SER A 15 -35.75 -34.96 -49.31
N GLY A 16 -36.84 -34.34 -48.87
CA GLY A 16 -36.88 -32.98 -48.36
C GLY A 16 -36.21 -32.86 -46.98
N CYS A 17 -36.36 -33.87 -46.13
CA CYS A 17 -35.70 -33.89 -44.81
C CYS A 17 -34.17 -34.05 -44.91
N VAL A 18 -33.71 -34.85 -45.89
CA VAL A 18 -32.26 -35.04 -46.12
C VAL A 18 -31.60 -33.76 -46.65
N ILE A 19 -32.28 -33.07 -47.57
CA ILE A 19 -31.76 -31.78 -48.09
C ILE A 19 -31.71 -30.72 -47.01
N LEU A 20 -32.74 -30.62 -46.14
CA LEU A 20 -32.73 -29.67 -45.01
C LEU A 20 -31.61 -29.99 -43.99
N ALA A 21 -31.37 -31.25 -43.70
CA ALA A 21 -30.31 -31.67 -42.82
C ALA A 21 -28.92 -31.32 -43.40
N LEU A 22 -28.69 -31.56 -44.68
CA LEU A 22 -27.42 -31.20 -45.34
C LEU A 22 -27.19 -29.68 -45.39
N VAL A 23 -28.21 -28.89 -45.67
CA VAL A 23 -28.12 -27.43 -45.67
C VAL A 23 -27.82 -26.92 -44.26
N SER A 24 -28.42 -27.49 -43.21
CA SER A 24 -28.14 -27.13 -41.83
C SER A 24 -26.70 -27.44 -41.41
N ILE A 25 -26.15 -28.58 -41.84
CA ILE A 25 -24.77 -28.97 -41.60
C ILE A 25 -23.81 -28.00 -42.29
N VAL A 26 -24.08 -27.66 -43.57
CA VAL A 26 -23.22 -26.72 -44.31
C VAL A 26 -23.21 -25.31 -43.66
N ILE A 27 -24.39 -24.82 -43.24
CA ILE A 27 -24.49 -23.54 -42.53
C ILE A 27 -23.76 -23.61 -41.20
N PHE A 28 -23.90 -24.69 -40.43
CA PHE A 28 -23.20 -24.87 -39.16
C PHE A 28 -21.67 -24.88 -39.35
N VAL A 29 -21.17 -25.57 -40.35
CA VAL A 29 -19.72 -25.60 -40.67
C VAL A 29 -19.22 -24.24 -41.09
N LEU A 30 -19.96 -23.51 -41.93
CA LEU A 30 -19.57 -22.16 -42.37
C LEU A 30 -19.57 -21.16 -41.20
N VAL A 31 -20.57 -21.19 -40.33
CA VAL A 31 -20.63 -20.34 -39.14
C VAL A 31 -19.53 -20.69 -38.16
N SER A 32 -19.29 -21.97 -37.92
CA SER A 32 -18.21 -22.41 -37.04
C SER A 32 -16.83 -22.00 -37.54
N HIS A 33 -16.64 -22.06 -38.86
CA HIS A 33 -15.36 -21.63 -39.47
C HIS A 33 -15.17 -20.10 -39.40
N SER A 34 -16.24 -19.33 -39.64
CA SER A 34 -16.17 -17.86 -39.56
C SER A 34 -15.98 -17.37 -38.14
N VAL A 35 -16.63 -18.00 -37.15
CA VAL A 35 -16.43 -17.68 -35.72
C VAL A 35 -15.03 -18.07 -35.23
N GLY A 36 -14.50 -19.21 -35.71
CA GLY A 36 -13.11 -19.61 -35.38
C GLY A 36 -12.07 -18.64 -35.93
N ALA A 37 -12.23 -18.21 -37.19
CA ALA A 37 -11.30 -17.27 -37.82
C ALA A 37 -11.34 -15.87 -37.20
N THR A 38 -12.52 -15.35 -36.86
CA THR A 38 -12.64 -14.05 -36.14
C THR A 38 -12.10 -14.12 -34.73
N SER A 39 -12.25 -15.25 -34.04
CA SER A 39 -11.72 -15.39 -32.68
C SER A 39 -10.20 -15.53 -32.63
N SER A 40 -9.56 -16.13 -33.64
CA SER A 40 -8.10 -16.18 -33.76
C SER A 40 -7.52 -14.81 -34.08
N ALA A 41 -8.07 -14.10 -35.06
CA ALA A 41 -7.65 -12.74 -35.39
C ALA A 41 -7.77 -11.78 -34.20
N SER A 42 -8.86 -11.85 -33.45
CA SER A 42 -9.04 -11.03 -32.23
C SER A 42 -8.06 -11.40 -31.12
N ARG A 43 -7.64 -12.67 -31.01
CA ARG A 43 -6.60 -13.09 -30.05
C ARG A 43 -5.22 -12.56 -30.45
N ASP A 44 -4.89 -12.61 -31.73
CA ASP A 44 -3.62 -12.14 -32.26
C ASP A 44 -3.51 -10.61 -32.09
N GLU A 45 -4.60 -9.87 -32.35
CA GLU A 45 -4.67 -8.43 -32.09
C GLU A 45 -4.56 -8.11 -30.59
N LEU A 46 -5.18 -8.91 -29.71
CA LEU A 46 -5.09 -8.72 -28.27
C LEU A 46 -3.66 -8.96 -27.75
N MET A 47 -3.02 -10.02 -28.24
CA MET A 47 -1.62 -10.31 -27.88
C MET A 47 -0.67 -9.22 -28.39
N ALA A 48 -0.84 -8.75 -29.62
CA ALA A 48 -0.07 -7.64 -30.15
C ALA A 48 -0.27 -6.33 -29.36
N ALA A 49 -1.51 -6.05 -28.93
CA ALA A 49 -1.82 -4.90 -28.11
C ALA A 49 -1.20 -5.02 -26.70
N GLN A 50 -1.21 -6.22 -26.11
CA GLN A 50 -0.56 -6.47 -24.82
C GLN A 50 0.96 -6.32 -24.91
N GLU A 51 1.58 -6.82 -25.98
CA GLU A 51 3.01 -6.69 -26.19
C GLU A 51 3.41 -5.21 -26.41
N ALA A 52 2.63 -4.45 -27.19
CA ALA A 52 2.81 -3.03 -27.37
C ALA A 52 2.65 -2.24 -26.06
N LEU A 53 1.71 -2.63 -25.21
CA LEU A 53 1.52 -2.02 -23.90
C LEU A 53 2.72 -2.27 -22.98
N LEU A 54 3.20 -3.51 -22.91
CA LEU A 54 4.40 -3.87 -22.13
C LEU A 54 5.62 -3.10 -22.60
N LEU A 55 5.83 -3.02 -23.92
CA LEU A 55 6.94 -2.25 -24.49
C LEU A 55 6.84 -0.77 -24.13
N THR A 56 5.63 -0.21 -24.19
CA THR A 56 5.38 1.18 -23.82
C THR A 56 5.64 1.43 -22.33
N GLU A 57 5.21 0.51 -21.45
CA GLU A 57 5.48 0.60 -20.01
C GLU A 57 6.96 0.55 -19.69
N VAL A 58 7.72 -0.36 -20.31
CA VAL A 58 9.18 -0.45 -20.15
C VAL A 58 9.87 0.82 -20.63
N THR A 59 9.46 1.34 -21.79
CA THR A 59 10.01 2.58 -22.34
C THR A 59 9.70 3.78 -21.44
N LEU A 60 8.46 3.86 -20.92
CA LEU A 60 8.05 4.91 -20.01
C LEU A 60 8.81 4.85 -18.67
N ALA A 61 9.02 3.63 -18.14
CA ALA A 61 9.82 3.43 -16.95
C ALA A 61 11.27 3.91 -17.15
N GLY A 62 11.89 3.57 -18.28
CA GLY A 62 13.24 4.04 -18.62
C GLY A 62 13.32 5.57 -18.74
N HIS A 63 12.36 6.21 -19.40
CA HIS A 63 12.31 7.68 -19.47
C HIS A 63 12.12 8.33 -18.10
N ARG A 64 11.27 7.78 -17.25
CA ARG A 64 11.07 8.29 -15.87
C ARG A 64 12.35 8.22 -15.06
N GLU A 65 13.10 7.13 -15.17
CA GLU A 65 14.38 6.97 -14.47
C GLU A 65 15.43 7.97 -14.97
N THR A 66 15.52 8.17 -16.30
CA THR A 66 16.43 9.17 -16.88
C THR A 66 16.10 10.58 -16.39
N ILE A 67 14.84 10.99 -16.43
CA ILE A 67 14.41 12.31 -15.93
C ILE A 67 14.65 12.44 -14.43
N ALA A 68 14.42 11.38 -13.66
CA ALA A 68 14.70 11.40 -12.23
C ALA A 68 16.19 11.57 -11.93
N GLU A 69 17.07 10.92 -12.70
CA GLU A 69 18.51 11.06 -12.54
C GLU A 69 19.01 12.44 -12.95
N GLU A 70 18.54 12.99 -14.07
CA GLU A 70 18.85 14.37 -14.46
C GLU A 70 18.45 15.38 -13.37
N ARG A 71 17.26 15.23 -12.80
CA ARG A 71 16.81 16.08 -11.69
C ARG A 71 17.67 15.90 -10.42
N ARG A 72 18.10 14.68 -10.12
CA ARG A 72 19.00 14.42 -8.97
C ARG A 72 20.32 15.16 -9.14
N VAL A 73 20.91 15.09 -10.34
CA VAL A 73 22.16 15.80 -10.67
C VAL A 73 21.99 17.32 -10.54
N GLU A 74 20.89 17.85 -11.07
CA GLU A 74 20.57 19.27 -11.00
C GLU A 74 20.39 19.74 -9.55
N VAL A 75 19.62 19.00 -8.75
CA VAL A 75 19.44 19.29 -7.31
C VAL A 75 20.77 19.22 -6.57
N ALA A 76 21.56 18.17 -6.80
CA ALA A 76 22.89 18.04 -6.19
C ALA A 76 23.82 19.20 -6.54
N TYR A 77 23.83 19.65 -7.79
CA TYR A 77 24.62 20.78 -8.24
C TYR A 77 24.23 22.10 -7.56
N HIS A 78 22.93 22.38 -7.44
CA HIS A 78 22.45 23.64 -6.86
C HIS A 78 22.44 23.67 -5.33
N THR A 79 22.26 22.53 -4.67
CA THR A 79 22.09 22.47 -3.21
C THR A 79 23.24 21.81 -2.49
N GLY A 80 24.16 21.16 -3.18
CA GLY A 80 25.18 20.29 -2.59
C GLY A 80 24.60 19.02 -1.92
N MET A 81 23.32 18.69 -2.17
CA MET A 81 22.61 17.58 -1.55
C MET A 81 22.70 16.32 -2.42
N ASP A 82 23.18 15.23 -1.87
CA ASP A 82 23.10 13.91 -2.51
C ASP A 82 21.70 13.32 -2.31
N VAL A 83 20.89 13.38 -3.36
CA VAL A 83 19.48 12.93 -3.34
C VAL A 83 19.38 11.43 -3.07
N ARG A 84 20.29 10.61 -3.60
CA ARG A 84 20.30 9.15 -3.34
C ARG A 84 20.54 8.85 -1.87
N ARG A 85 21.44 9.60 -1.26
CA ARG A 85 21.69 9.51 0.17
C ARG A 85 20.46 9.92 0.98
N VAL A 86 19.79 11.00 0.60
CA VAL A 86 18.54 11.42 1.26
C VAL A 86 17.47 10.34 1.19
N GLU A 87 17.33 9.68 0.04
CA GLU A 87 16.41 8.55 -0.12
C GLU A 87 16.76 7.37 0.82
N GLN A 88 18.07 7.04 0.93
CA GLN A 88 18.55 5.99 1.83
C GLN A 88 18.37 6.37 3.32
N ASP A 89 18.72 7.58 3.68
CA ASP A 89 18.56 8.10 5.04
C ASP A 89 17.09 8.11 5.47
N ASN A 90 16.16 8.46 4.54
CA ASN A 90 14.72 8.43 4.79
C ASN A 90 14.20 7.00 5.01
N GLN A 91 14.66 6.04 4.23
CA GLN A 91 14.31 4.63 4.42
C GLN A 91 14.82 4.11 5.76
N LEU A 92 16.05 4.45 6.11
CA LEU A 92 16.66 4.10 7.40
C LEU A 92 15.86 4.70 8.56
N ALA A 93 15.56 5.99 8.49
CA ALA A 93 14.80 6.68 9.53
C ALA A 93 13.38 6.13 9.66
N LEU A 94 12.70 5.88 8.54
CA LEU A 94 11.40 5.24 8.55
C LEU A 94 11.44 3.88 9.25
N ALA A 95 12.41 3.02 8.91
CA ALA A 95 12.58 1.71 9.54
C ALA A 95 12.88 1.83 11.04
N TYR A 96 13.72 2.79 11.44
CA TYR A 96 14.09 3.02 12.82
C TYR A 96 12.92 3.51 13.67
N PHE A 97 12.13 4.49 13.18
CA PHE A 97 11.06 5.11 13.96
C PHE A 97 9.70 4.38 13.87
N THR A 98 9.47 3.57 12.83
CA THR A 98 8.20 2.86 12.66
C THR A 98 7.75 2.08 13.91
N PRO A 99 8.61 1.32 14.62
CA PRO A 99 8.19 0.61 15.81
C PRO A 99 7.69 1.51 16.95
N ALA A 100 8.17 2.75 17.03
CA ALA A 100 7.68 3.69 18.05
C ALA A 100 6.24 4.16 17.79
N PHE A 101 5.82 4.21 16.53
CA PHE A 101 4.53 4.77 16.10
C PHE A 101 3.55 3.73 15.54
N SER A 102 3.96 2.46 15.41
CA SER A 102 3.12 1.39 14.84
C SER A 102 3.24 0.13 15.68
N TRP A 103 2.23 -0.16 16.47
CA TRP A 103 2.13 -1.33 17.35
C TRP A 103 0.65 -1.69 17.57
N ARG A 104 0.37 -2.97 17.81
CA ARG A 104 -0.99 -3.52 17.93
C ARG A 104 -1.27 -4.15 19.30
N SER A 105 -0.24 -4.27 20.12
CA SER A 105 -0.34 -4.89 21.45
C SER A 105 0.66 -4.26 22.41
N GLY A 106 0.42 -4.45 23.70
CA GLY A 106 1.37 -4.05 24.73
C GLY A 106 2.73 -4.73 24.58
N ALA A 107 2.74 -5.98 24.15
CA ALA A 107 4.00 -6.71 23.93
C ALA A 107 4.83 -6.11 22.79
N GLU A 108 4.20 -5.72 21.67
CA GLU A 108 4.88 -5.03 20.55
C GLU A 108 5.40 -3.66 20.99
N TYR A 109 4.59 -2.90 21.73
CA TYR A 109 4.99 -1.62 22.28
C TYR A 109 6.18 -1.75 23.23
N ASP A 110 6.14 -2.68 24.18
CA ASP A 110 7.21 -2.90 25.15
C ASP A 110 8.50 -3.35 24.47
N ALA A 111 8.42 -4.20 23.44
CA ALA A 111 9.55 -4.59 22.63
C ALA A 111 10.17 -3.40 21.88
N ALA A 112 9.34 -2.57 21.24
CA ALA A 112 9.79 -1.35 20.58
C ALA A 112 10.44 -0.39 21.58
N ARG A 113 9.79 -0.16 22.72
CA ARG A 113 10.33 0.69 23.79
C ARG A 113 11.70 0.21 24.28
N ALA A 114 11.86 -1.10 24.45
CA ALA A 114 13.14 -1.67 24.91
C ALA A 114 14.29 -1.36 23.96
N VAL A 115 14.07 -1.37 22.65
CA VAL A 115 15.07 -0.97 21.65
C VAL A 115 15.46 0.49 21.82
N PHE A 116 14.50 1.40 21.92
CA PHE A 116 14.78 2.83 22.08
C PHE A 116 15.43 3.15 23.43
N VAL A 117 15.06 2.46 24.50
CA VAL A 117 15.71 2.59 25.81
C VAL A 117 17.15 2.11 25.77
N ALA A 118 17.43 1.02 25.06
CA ALA A 118 18.81 0.50 24.90
C ALA A 118 19.69 1.45 24.09
N ASP A 119 19.12 2.08 23.06
CA ASP A 119 19.85 2.97 22.15
C ASP A 119 20.02 4.38 22.70
N LEU A 120 18.96 4.99 23.24
CA LEU A 120 18.92 6.39 23.65
C LEU A 120 19.02 6.60 25.18
N GLY A 121 18.67 5.58 25.94
CA GLY A 121 18.51 5.67 27.39
C GLY A 121 17.10 6.08 27.82
N GLU A 122 16.69 5.63 28.99
CA GLU A 122 15.34 5.88 29.54
C GLU A 122 15.05 7.36 29.80
N ALA A 123 16.07 8.13 30.17
CA ALA A 123 15.95 9.57 30.44
C ALA A 123 15.83 10.42 29.16
N HIS A 124 16.04 9.85 28.00
CA HIS A 124 16.00 10.60 26.75
C HIS A 124 14.62 11.19 26.49
N PRO A 125 14.48 12.48 26.09
CA PRO A 125 13.21 13.16 25.92
C PRO A 125 12.24 12.42 24.98
N PHE A 126 12.72 11.85 23.86
CA PHE A 126 11.94 11.06 22.95
C PHE A 126 11.29 9.84 23.67
N VAL A 127 12.09 9.07 24.39
CA VAL A 127 11.62 7.88 25.13
C VAL A 127 10.60 8.28 26.21
N ARG A 128 10.89 9.30 26.98
CA ARG A 128 10.01 9.76 28.04
C ARG A 128 8.65 10.25 27.57
N VAL A 129 8.61 10.95 26.44
CA VAL A 129 7.39 11.63 25.95
C VAL A 129 6.57 10.72 25.02
N PHE A 130 7.25 10.02 24.10
CA PHE A 130 6.57 9.25 23.05
C PHE A 130 6.47 7.75 23.36
N MET A 131 7.32 7.26 24.26
CA MET A 131 7.34 5.86 24.65
C MET A 131 7.40 5.72 26.17
N PRO A 132 6.44 6.30 26.94
CA PRO A 132 6.41 6.13 28.39
C PRO A 132 6.27 4.64 28.76
N PRO A 133 6.65 4.23 29.97
CA PRO A 133 6.43 2.87 30.43
C PRO A 133 4.96 2.47 30.31
N ASN A 134 4.72 1.28 29.78
CA ASN A 134 3.39 0.73 29.69
C ASN A 134 2.94 0.33 31.10
N GLY A 135 2.05 1.14 31.69
CA GLY A 135 1.55 0.91 33.03
C GLY A 135 0.76 -0.40 33.16
N SER A 136 0.71 -0.95 34.36
CA SER A 136 -0.17 -2.06 34.65
C SER A 136 -1.30 -1.63 35.59
N ILE A 137 -2.54 -1.98 35.25
CA ILE A 137 -3.73 -1.82 36.09
C ILE A 137 -4.22 -3.22 36.38
N ASP A 138 -4.33 -3.59 37.66
CA ASP A 138 -4.80 -4.91 38.11
C ASP A 138 -4.07 -6.10 37.43
N ARG A 139 -2.76 -6.01 37.23
CA ARG A 139 -1.90 -6.98 36.55
C ARG A 139 -2.08 -7.07 35.05
N PHE A 140 -2.93 -6.25 34.45
CA PHE A 140 -3.06 -6.15 33.00
C PHE A 140 -2.25 -4.98 32.46
N ASN A 141 -1.62 -5.20 31.31
CA ASN A 141 -0.98 -4.17 30.54
C ASN A 141 -2.01 -3.12 30.09
N TYR A 142 -1.74 -1.83 30.34
CA TYR A 142 -2.68 -0.76 30.05
C TYR A 142 -3.11 -0.72 28.57
N ILE A 143 -2.17 -0.96 27.67
CA ILE A 143 -2.42 -0.99 26.21
C ILE A 143 -3.41 -2.12 25.88
N ASP A 144 -3.15 -3.34 26.34
CA ASP A 144 -4.00 -4.50 26.05
C ASP A 144 -5.35 -4.39 26.74
N LEU A 145 -5.39 -3.88 27.99
CA LEU A 145 -6.64 -3.66 28.72
C LEU A 145 -7.59 -2.72 27.97
N ASN A 146 -7.06 -1.69 27.34
CA ASN A 146 -7.82 -0.69 26.60
C ASN A 146 -7.84 -0.95 25.09
N SER A 147 -7.33 -2.10 24.65
CA SER A 147 -7.23 -2.46 23.23
C SER A 147 -6.64 -1.30 22.39
N LEU A 148 -5.64 -0.62 22.95
CA LEU A 148 -4.98 0.47 22.27
C LEU A 148 -4.08 -0.08 21.19
N ASN A 149 -4.11 0.56 20.05
CA ASN A 149 -3.14 0.32 18.97
C ASN A 149 -2.80 1.64 18.28
N SER A 150 -1.66 1.67 17.64
CA SER A 150 -1.19 2.80 16.85
C SER A 150 -0.75 2.32 15.48
N GLY A 151 -1.00 3.11 14.48
CA GLY A 151 -0.56 2.87 13.11
C GLY A 151 0.02 4.13 12.49
N LEU A 152 1.20 4.00 11.89
CA LEU A 152 1.82 5.06 11.12
C LEU A 152 1.02 5.31 9.84
N ILE A 153 0.63 6.57 9.59
CA ILE A 153 -0.09 6.99 8.39
C ILE A 153 0.88 7.60 7.39
N SER A 154 1.70 8.56 7.82
CA SER A 154 2.69 9.20 6.96
C SER A 154 3.97 9.49 7.73
N PHE A 155 5.08 9.52 6.98
CA PHE A 155 6.41 9.85 7.45
C PHE A 155 7.09 10.68 6.38
N GLU A 156 7.03 12.00 6.53
CA GLU A 156 7.50 12.95 5.53
C GLU A 156 8.73 13.69 6.03
N SER A 157 9.89 13.38 5.45
CA SER A 157 11.18 13.92 5.88
C SER A 157 11.72 14.97 4.92
N TYR A 158 12.25 16.04 5.50
CA TYR A 158 12.82 17.17 4.80
C TYR A 158 14.24 17.41 5.30
N VAL A 159 15.18 17.58 4.37
CA VAL A 159 16.55 18.01 4.73
C VAL A 159 16.51 19.46 5.15
N THR A 160 16.91 19.76 6.38
CA THR A 160 16.95 21.12 6.93
C THR A 160 18.35 21.70 7.03
N GLY A 161 19.37 20.85 6.81
CA GLY A 161 20.74 21.31 6.74
C GLY A 161 21.72 20.19 6.45
N ILE A 162 22.89 20.60 5.94
CA ILE A 162 23.99 19.69 5.63
C ILE A 162 25.28 20.29 6.23
N ARG A 163 26.05 19.48 6.98
CA ARG A 163 27.34 19.84 7.51
C ARG A 163 28.34 18.71 7.28
N GLY A 164 29.08 18.80 6.18
CA GLY A 164 29.94 17.69 5.74
C GLY A 164 29.13 16.43 5.48
N GLU A 165 29.47 15.35 6.17
CA GLU A 165 28.75 14.07 6.06
C GLU A 165 27.52 13.96 6.97
N ARG A 166 27.17 15.01 7.69
CA ARG A 166 26.02 15.04 8.59
C ARG A 166 24.85 15.73 7.92
N TYR A 167 23.76 15.01 7.70
CA TYR A 167 22.49 15.53 7.20
C TYR A 167 21.55 15.72 8.38
N MET A 168 20.87 16.87 8.41
CA MET A 168 19.87 17.21 9.43
C MET A 168 18.49 17.12 8.79
N TYR A 169 17.59 16.42 9.46
CA TYR A 169 16.23 16.18 8.98
C TYR A 169 15.21 16.74 9.94
N THR A 170 14.12 17.26 9.37
CA THR A 170 12.87 17.49 10.06
C THR A 170 11.81 16.62 9.41
N THR A 171 11.16 15.79 10.20
CA THR A 171 10.18 14.82 9.71
C THR A 171 8.83 15.05 10.38
N ILE A 172 7.78 15.08 9.57
CA ILE A 172 6.40 15.13 10.03
C ILE A 172 5.87 13.70 10.03
N VAL A 173 5.54 13.21 11.21
CA VAL A 173 4.98 11.87 11.41
C VAL A 173 3.50 12.04 11.74
N THR A 174 2.64 11.41 10.98
CA THR A 174 1.21 11.32 11.28
C THR A 174 0.87 9.89 11.64
N MET A 175 0.17 9.70 12.74
CA MET A 175 -0.27 8.39 13.22
C MET A 175 -1.74 8.40 13.59
N ALA A 176 -2.39 7.25 13.48
CA ALA A 176 -3.71 6.99 14.02
C ALA A 176 -3.58 6.12 15.26
N ALA A 177 -4.29 6.48 16.31
CA ALA A 177 -4.45 5.64 17.48
C ALA A 177 -5.92 5.24 17.61
N THR A 178 -6.17 3.96 17.88
CA THR A 178 -7.51 3.46 18.19
C THR A 178 -7.51 2.76 19.53
N GLY A 179 -8.66 2.75 20.19
CA GLY A 179 -8.78 2.08 21.48
C GLY A 179 -10.18 2.06 22.03
N HIS A 180 -10.36 1.25 23.10
CA HIS A 180 -11.56 1.15 23.89
C HIS A 180 -11.22 1.43 25.35
N LEU A 181 -11.50 2.63 25.81
CA LEU A 181 -11.36 2.95 27.23
C LEU A 181 -12.50 2.27 28.01
N ARG A 182 -12.17 1.20 28.72
CA ARG A 182 -13.17 0.41 29.48
C ARG A 182 -13.60 1.05 30.79
N ASN A 183 -12.79 1.95 31.33
CA ASN A 183 -13.02 2.51 32.66
C ASN A 183 -13.13 4.04 32.63
N THR A 184 -14.23 4.54 32.06
CA THR A 184 -14.54 5.99 32.00
C THR A 184 -15.54 6.44 33.08
N GLY A 185 -15.71 5.66 34.13
CA GLY A 185 -16.65 5.97 35.21
C GLY A 185 -18.11 6.00 34.74
N ALA A 186 -18.82 7.10 35.04
CA ALA A 186 -20.26 7.23 34.73
C ALA A 186 -20.59 7.32 33.24
N LEU A 187 -19.60 7.50 32.34
CA LEU A 187 -19.81 7.67 30.90
C LEU A 187 -19.85 6.34 30.12
N GLY A 188 -19.54 5.21 30.79
CA GLY A 188 -19.44 3.92 30.12
C GLY A 188 -18.22 3.77 29.24
N PRO A 189 -18.06 2.62 28.55
CA PRO A 189 -16.89 2.39 27.69
C PRO A 189 -16.93 3.34 26.48
N LEU A 190 -15.80 4.03 26.24
CA LEU A 190 -15.59 4.89 25.08
C LEU A 190 -14.67 4.17 24.09
N SER A 191 -15.11 4.09 22.84
CA SER A 191 -14.27 3.67 21.72
C SER A 191 -14.09 4.84 20.77
N GLY A 192 -12.89 4.98 20.24
CA GLY A 192 -12.59 6.07 19.34
C GLY A 192 -11.31 5.86 18.54
N GLN A 193 -11.21 6.67 17.51
CA GLN A 193 -9.98 6.82 16.73
C GLN A 193 -9.53 8.27 16.86
N GLY A 194 -8.27 8.47 17.18
CA GLY A 194 -7.61 9.76 17.20
C GLY A 194 -6.46 9.80 16.21
N PHE A 195 -6.14 11.01 15.78
CA PHE A 195 -4.96 11.27 14.97
C PHE A 195 -4.00 12.14 15.77
N ALA A 196 -2.72 11.87 15.62
CA ALA A 196 -1.68 12.70 16.21
C ALA A 196 -0.60 12.98 15.17
N THR A 197 -0.04 14.18 15.25
CA THR A 197 1.11 14.56 14.45
C THR A 197 2.29 14.87 15.36
N VAL A 198 3.45 14.38 14.98
CA VAL A 198 4.71 14.58 15.72
C VAL A 198 5.73 15.17 14.76
N ILE A 199 6.43 16.19 15.21
CA ILE A 199 7.59 16.70 14.50
C ILE A 199 8.84 16.06 15.12
N LEU A 200 9.57 15.31 14.30
CA LEU A 200 10.88 14.75 14.66
C LEU A 200 11.99 15.59 14.05
N MET A 201 13.03 15.84 14.80
CA MET A 201 14.29 16.32 14.26
C MET A 201 15.38 15.33 14.63
N TYR A 202 16.23 14.98 13.67
CA TYR A 202 17.34 14.06 13.86
C TYR A 202 18.46 14.35 12.86
N THR A 203 19.60 13.76 13.12
CA THR A 203 20.73 13.79 12.19
C THR A 203 21.05 12.39 11.72
N VAL A 204 21.54 12.28 10.48
CA VAL A 204 22.15 11.05 9.97
C VAL A 204 23.57 11.34 9.59
N GLU A 205 24.52 10.59 10.18
CA GLU A 205 25.94 10.75 9.96
C GLU A 205 26.52 9.60 9.15
N GLY A 206 27.38 9.93 8.21
CA GLY A 206 28.22 8.98 7.47
C GLY A 206 27.43 7.82 6.89
N ARG A 207 27.59 6.63 7.47
CA ARG A 207 26.98 5.38 6.99
C ARG A 207 25.62 5.06 7.63
N GLY A 208 24.86 6.06 8.00
CA GLY A 208 23.48 5.82 8.47
C GLY A 208 23.34 5.73 9.99
N VAL A 209 24.17 6.45 10.74
CA VAL A 209 23.99 6.57 12.19
C VAL A 209 22.99 7.68 12.49
N ILE A 210 21.84 7.31 13.05
CA ILE A 210 20.82 8.27 13.50
C ILE A 210 21.24 8.81 14.87
N GLY A 211 21.21 10.14 15.01
CA GLY A 211 21.57 10.80 16.27
C GLY A 211 20.83 12.12 16.47
N ASN A 212 21.09 12.77 17.62
CA ASN A 212 20.50 14.06 17.98
C ASN A 212 18.97 14.11 17.83
N ILE A 213 18.27 13.07 18.29
CA ILE A 213 16.84 12.94 18.16
C ILE A 213 16.13 13.90 19.11
N SER A 214 15.22 14.70 18.55
CA SER A 214 14.28 15.55 19.29
C SER A 214 12.90 15.40 18.69
N ALA A 215 11.86 15.48 19.50
CA ALA A 215 10.48 15.31 19.04
C ALA A 215 9.52 16.20 19.81
N TRP A 216 8.53 16.73 19.12
CA TRP A 216 7.47 17.56 19.67
C TRP A 216 6.10 17.09 19.15
N PRO A 217 5.13 16.86 20.04
CA PRO A 217 3.75 16.67 19.62
C PRO A 217 3.20 18.01 19.10
N THR A 218 2.41 17.94 18.04
CA THR A 218 1.59 19.08 17.57
C THR A 218 0.14 18.82 18.00
N PHE A 219 -0.43 19.75 18.72
CA PHE A 219 -1.81 19.73 19.20
C PHE A 219 -2.68 20.60 18.30
#